data_2bb5ba120cb1c1753b474588de35ce98
#
_entry.id   2bb5ba120cb1c1753b474588de35ce98
#
_cell.length_a   1.000
_cell.length_b   1.000
_cell.length_c   1.000
_cell.angle_alpha   90.00
_cell.angle_beta   90.00
_cell.angle_gamma   90.00
#
_symmetry.space_group_name_H-M   'P 1'
#
loop_
_entity.id
_entity.type
_entity.pdbx_description
1 polymer ?
#
loop_
_entity_poly.entity_id
_entity_poly.type
_entity_poly.pdbx_seq_one_letter_code
_entity_poly.pdbx_strand_id
1 'polypeptide(L)'
;KNRQFLEAFDPYDGPLYKYLDAEAQKAGFKLVMTLDTPFRSYAFTSRSGVESLESVRGVKVRVTMSPIEKGFVNTLAMNPCPVGWTEVYTALQQGTVDGEIINFGTFASFNRAEIEDRFLVTRHNMAKVFVVMNKARFDALSPEQQKMIIDAGRKSQMEEWDMSQEFERKGEEYCRQHNIKLIELSDEELAGIRKNLQPLYAEYMKDIDPVFIKLIQEVQK
;
A
#
# COMPACT_ATOMS: atom_id res chain seq x y z
N LYS A 1 -8.68 -1.64 9.81
CA LYS A 1 -9.24 -2.01 8.49
C LYS A 1 -10.70 -2.40 8.66
N ASN A 2 -11.58 -1.96 7.75
CA ASN A 2 -12.99 -2.28 7.81
C ASN A 2 -13.25 -3.64 7.16
N ARG A 3 -13.89 -4.57 7.88
CA ARG A 3 -14.27 -5.90 7.39
C ARG A 3 -15.15 -5.84 6.12
N GLN A 4 -15.97 -4.81 5.99
CA GLN A 4 -16.76 -4.56 4.79
C GLN A 4 -15.89 -4.44 3.52
N PHE A 5 -14.67 -3.90 3.66
CA PHE A 5 -13.73 -3.80 2.55
C PHE A 5 -13.24 -5.19 2.11
N LEU A 6 -12.98 -6.08 3.06
CA LEU A 6 -12.62 -7.48 2.76
C LEU A 6 -13.76 -8.20 2.04
N GLU A 7 -14.99 -8.04 2.54
CA GLU A 7 -16.19 -8.65 1.94
C GLU A 7 -16.46 -8.15 0.51
N ALA A 8 -16.17 -6.87 0.24
CA ALA A 8 -16.30 -6.30 -1.10
C ALA A 8 -15.35 -6.92 -2.13
N PHE A 9 -14.27 -7.55 -1.68
CA PHE A 9 -13.31 -8.29 -2.51
C PHE A 9 -13.49 -9.81 -2.43
N ASP A 10 -14.57 -10.31 -1.85
CA ASP A 10 -14.84 -11.76 -1.85
C ASP A 10 -14.96 -12.30 -3.27
N PRO A 11 -14.26 -13.39 -3.64
CA PRO A 11 -14.24 -13.94 -5.00
C PRO A 11 -15.61 -14.38 -5.55
N TYR A 12 -16.59 -14.66 -4.69
CA TYR A 12 -17.92 -15.08 -5.09
C TYR A 12 -18.93 -13.94 -5.13
N ASP A 13 -18.96 -13.12 -4.07
CA ASP A 13 -20.04 -12.16 -3.86
C ASP A 13 -19.59 -10.70 -3.89
N GLY A 14 -18.28 -10.45 -3.71
CA GLY A 14 -17.72 -9.11 -3.60
C GLY A 14 -17.89 -8.27 -4.88
N PRO A 15 -18.55 -7.10 -4.80
CA PRO A 15 -18.77 -6.24 -5.96
C PRO A 15 -17.48 -5.69 -6.57
N LEU A 16 -16.47 -5.39 -5.74
CA LEU A 16 -15.18 -4.91 -6.22
C LEU A 16 -14.37 -6.04 -6.88
N TYR A 17 -14.45 -7.28 -6.32
CA TYR A 17 -13.82 -8.42 -6.97
C TYR A 17 -14.44 -8.68 -8.35
N LYS A 18 -15.77 -8.72 -8.45
CA LYS A 18 -16.48 -8.97 -9.73
C LYS A 18 -16.11 -7.95 -10.79
N TYR A 19 -16.04 -6.68 -10.41
CA TYR A 19 -15.61 -5.62 -11.32
C TYR A 19 -14.17 -5.84 -11.81
N LEU A 20 -13.24 -6.05 -10.89
CA LEU A 20 -11.82 -6.22 -11.22
C LEU A 20 -11.54 -7.51 -11.98
N ASP A 21 -12.24 -8.61 -11.66
CA ASP A 21 -12.11 -9.85 -12.43
C ASP A 21 -12.60 -9.68 -13.87
N ALA A 22 -13.70 -8.94 -14.07
CA ALA A 22 -14.18 -8.64 -15.42
C ALA A 22 -13.16 -7.82 -16.23
N GLU A 23 -12.51 -6.83 -15.63
CA GLU A 23 -11.45 -6.06 -16.27
C GLU A 23 -10.18 -6.92 -16.51
N ALA A 24 -9.79 -7.74 -15.55
CA ALA A 24 -8.65 -8.66 -15.71
C ALA A 24 -8.89 -9.65 -16.87
N GLN A 25 -10.12 -10.16 -17.03
CA GLN A 25 -10.46 -11.08 -18.10
C GLN A 25 -10.35 -10.44 -19.49
N LYS A 26 -10.66 -9.15 -19.64
CA LYS A 26 -10.43 -8.40 -20.89
C LYS A 26 -8.95 -8.34 -21.26
N ALA A 27 -8.07 -8.34 -20.26
CA ALA A 27 -6.62 -8.36 -20.43
C ALA A 27 -6.03 -9.79 -20.51
N GLY A 28 -6.87 -10.84 -20.54
CA GLY A 28 -6.43 -12.24 -20.66
C GLY A 28 -6.02 -12.90 -19.34
N PHE A 29 -6.45 -12.34 -18.20
CA PHE A 29 -6.18 -12.90 -16.87
C PHE A 29 -7.47 -13.26 -16.14
N LYS A 30 -7.42 -14.29 -15.31
CA LYS A 30 -8.42 -14.60 -14.29
C LYS A 30 -7.91 -14.10 -12.94
N LEU A 31 -8.66 -13.26 -12.27
CA LEU A 31 -8.36 -12.88 -10.89
C LEU A 31 -8.68 -14.07 -9.96
N VAL A 32 -7.70 -14.49 -9.15
CA VAL A 32 -7.86 -15.61 -8.21
C VAL A 32 -8.21 -15.09 -6.82
N MET A 33 -7.42 -14.14 -6.33
CA MET A 33 -7.63 -13.50 -5.03
C MET A 33 -6.95 -12.13 -4.98
N THR A 34 -7.27 -11.38 -3.95
CA THR A 34 -6.59 -10.12 -3.61
C THR A 34 -5.95 -10.22 -2.23
N LEU A 35 -4.81 -9.56 -2.05
CA LEU A 35 -4.11 -9.43 -0.78
C LEU A 35 -4.02 -7.97 -0.38
N ASP A 36 -3.96 -7.69 0.91
CA ASP A 36 -3.83 -6.34 1.46
C ASP A 36 -2.45 -6.13 2.06
N THR A 37 -1.73 -5.12 1.59
CA THR A 37 -0.60 -4.65 2.39
C THR A 37 -1.10 -3.77 3.54
N PRO A 38 -0.41 -3.77 4.72
CA PRO A 38 -0.71 -2.80 5.76
C PRO A 38 -0.57 -1.35 5.27
N PHE A 39 -1.17 -0.41 6.01
CA PHE A 39 -1.01 1.01 5.72
C PHE A 39 0.45 1.43 5.80
N ARG A 40 0.91 2.13 4.76
CA ARG A 40 2.28 2.65 4.67
C ARG A 40 2.37 4.06 5.21
N SER A 41 3.52 4.34 5.79
CA SER A 41 3.96 5.64 6.28
C SER A 41 5.34 5.97 5.69
N TYR A 42 5.97 7.02 6.16
CA TYR A 42 7.33 7.36 5.73
C TYR A 42 8.32 6.97 6.83
N ALA A 43 9.34 6.19 6.48
CA ALA A 43 10.51 5.95 7.31
C ALA A 43 11.68 6.80 6.82
N PHE A 44 12.56 7.22 7.73
CA PHE A 44 13.68 8.11 7.42
C PHE A 44 14.94 7.72 8.17
N THR A 45 16.07 8.01 7.54
CA THR A 45 17.40 7.94 8.17
C THR A 45 17.61 9.12 9.12
N SER A 46 18.52 9.00 10.08
CA SER A 46 18.93 10.10 10.98
C SER A 46 19.44 11.35 10.24
N ARG A 47 20.06 11.14 9.08
CA ARG A 47 20.56 12.22 8.22
C ARG A 47 19.46 13.12 7.68
N SER A 48 18.24 12.62 7.56
CA SER A 48 17.11 13.39 7.02
C SER A 48 16.79 14.63 7.84
N GLY A 49 17.08 14.60 9.15
CA GLY A 49 16.72 15.67 10.08
C GLY A 49 15.21 15.79 10.33
N VAL A 50 14.40 14.79 9.93
CA VAL A 50 12.94 14.82 10.11
C VAL A 50 12.57 14.66 11.57
N GLU A 51 11.87 15.67 12.10
CA GLU A 51 11.42 15.74 13.49
C GLU A 51 9.91 16.08 13.60
N SER A 52 9.31 16.56 12.51
CA SER A 52 7.90 16.96 12.41
C SER A 52 7.44 16.94 10.96
N LEU A 53 6.15 17.19 10.70
CA LEU A 53 5.61 17.34 9.35
C LEU A 53 6.26 18.50 8.56
N GLU A 54 6.62 19.59 9.23
CA GLU A 54 7.26 20.75 8.57
C GLU A 54 8.69 20.44 8.11
N SER A 55 9.41 19.61 8.86
CA SER A 55 10.82 19.30 8.60
C SER A 55 11.04 18.31 7.44
N VAL A 56 9.97 17.76 6.84
CA VAL A 56 10.11 16.85 5.67
C VAL A 56 10.43 17.60 4.37
N ARG A 57 10.33 18.93 4.34
CA ARG A 57 10.53 19.72 3.13
C ARG A 57 11.92 19.50 2.54
N GLY A 58 11.95 19.15 1.24
CA GLY A 58 13.18 18.93 0.49
C GLY A 58 13.87 17.58 0.75
N VAL A 59 13.36 16.75 1.68
CA VAL A 59 13.90 15.43 1.95
C VAL A 59 13.72 14.51 0.75
N LYS A 60 14.76 13.78 0.37
CA LYS A 60 14.72 12.83 -0.75
C LYS A 60 14.09 11.52 -0.30
N VAL A 61 12.94 11.21 -0.86
CA VAL A 61 12.17 10.01 -0.50
C VAL A 61 12.09 9.04 -1.68
N ARG A 62 12.46 7.80 -1.41
CA ARG A 62 12.28 6.73 -2.38
C ARG A 62 10.80 6.52 -2.68
N VAL A 63 10.48 6.46 -3.96
CA VAL A 63 9.17 6.07 -4.49
C VAL A 63 9.31 4.96 -5.53
N THR A 64 8.23 4.30 -5.85
CA THR A 64 8.15 3.43 -7.02
C THR A 64 8.07 4.27 -8.31
N MET A 65 7.96 3.63 -9.47
CA MET A 65 7.73 4.35 -10.74
C MET A 65 6.31 4.95 -10.84
N SER A 66 5.47 4.79 -9.82
CA SER A 66 4.09 5.27 -9.79
C SER A 66 4.00 6.81 -9.83
N PRO A 67 3.32 7.40 -10.81
CA PRO A 67 3.11 8.85 -10.86
C PRO A 67 2.34 9.37 -9.63
N ILE A 68 1.38 8.60 -9.12
CA ILE A 68 0.58 9.00 -7.95
C ILE A 68 1.43 9.04 -6.66
N GLU A 69 2.36 8.09 -6.48
CA GLU A 69 3.31 8.15 -5.35
C GLU A 69 4.22 9.38 -5.43
N LYS A 70 4.72 9.70 -6.63
CA LYS A 70 5.49 10.94 -6.86
C LYS A 70 4.68 12.18 -6.51
N GLY A 71 3.43 12.24 -6.97
CA GLY A 71 2.53 13.35 -6.68
C GLY A 71 2.26 13.49 -5.16
N PHE A 72 2.10 12.37 -4.47
CA PHE A 72 1.89 12.34 -3.02
C PHE A 72 3.10 12.93 -2.28
N VAL A 73 4.31 12.49 -2.59
CA VAL A 73 5.55 12.99 -2.01
C VAL A 73 5.73 14.49 -2.28
N ASN A 74 5.45 14.93 -3.52
CA ASN A 74 5.49 16.36 -3.89
C ASN A 74 4.49 17.20 -3.09
N THR A 75 3.30 16.67 -2.78
CA THR A 75 2.28 17.39 -1.99
C THR A 75 2.77 17.71 -0.57
N LEU A 76 3.68 16.91 -0.03
CA LEU A 76 4.36 17.16 1.25
C LEU A 76 5.65 17.99 1.08
N ALA A 77 5.91 18.54 -0.10
CA ALA A 77 7.11 19.28 -0.45
C ALA A 77 8.42 18.49 -0.24
N MET A 78 8.36 17.15 -0.28
CA MET A 78 9.52 16.26 -0.35
C MET A 78 9.95 16.05 -1.82
N ASN A 79 11.13 15.48 -2.03
CA ASN A 79 11.70 15.19 -3.34
C ASN A 79 11.56 13.69 -3.66
N PRO A 80 10.66 13.26 -4.57
CA PRO A 80 10.50 11.86 -4.92
C PRO A 80 11.65 11.35 -5.79
N CYS A 81 12.28 10.28 -5.37
CA CYS A 81 13.38 9.62 -6.07
C CYS A 81 12.96 8.18 -6.45
N PRO A 82 12.70 7.88 -7.73
CA PRO A 82 12.37 6.54 -8.17
C PRO A 82 13.56 5.60 -8.03
N VAL A 83 13.42 4.55 -7.21
CA VAL A 83 14.44 3.52 -6.99
C VAL A 83 13.76 2.16 -6.92
N GLY A 84 14.35 1.16 -7.59
CA GLY A 84 13.88 -0.24 -7.57
C GLY A 84 13.94 -0.82 -6.15
N TRP A 85 13.02 -1.73 -5.82
CA TRP A 85 12.95 -2.29 -4.46
C TRP A 85 14.26 -2.92 -3.98
N THR A 86 14.93 -3.66 -4.85
CA THR A 86 16.20 -4.34 -4.54
C THR A 86 17.36 -3.39 -4.25
N GLU A 87 17.25 -2.13 -4.67
CA GLU A 87 18.28 -1.11 -4.54
C GLU A 87 18.06 -0.17 -3.36
N VAL A 88 16.85 -0.24 -2.73
CA VAL A 88 16.43 0.73 -1.69
C VAL A 88 17.40 0.76 -0.51
N TYR A 89 17.80 -0.41 0.01
CA TYR A 89 18.71 -0.50 1.16
C TYR A 89 20.02 0.22 0.88
N THR A 90 20.63 -0.06 -0.27
CA THR A 90 21.88 0.58 -0.70
C THR A 90 21.70 2.07 -0.93
N ALA A 91 20.61 2.50 -1.53
CA ALA A 91 20.30 3.90 -1.78
C ALA A 91 20.14 4.70 -0.47
N LEU A 92 19.49 4.12 0.55
CA LEU A 92 19.41 4.68 1.91
C LEU A 92 20.79 4.74 2.56
N GLN A 93 21.56 3.66 2.51
CA GLN A 93 22.89 3.60 3.11
C GLN A 93 23.85 4.64 2.52
N GLN A 94 23.81 4.80 1.20
CA GLN A 94 24.69 5.75 0.48
C GLN A 94 24.18 7.21 0.51
N GLY A 95 22.96 7.47 1.01
CA GLY A 95 22.37 8.81 1.04
C GLY A 95 21.87 9.30 -0.33
N THR A 96 21.67 8.40 -1.29
CA THR A 96 20.95 8.72 -2.54
C THR A 96 19.52 9.15 -2.23
N VAL A 97 18.90 8.49 -1.25
CA VAL A 97 17.65 8.86 -0.62
C VAL A 97 17.80 8.92 0.89
N ASP A 98 16.94 9.67 1.56
CA ASP A 98 16.98 9.87 3.01
C ASP A 98 15.79 9.19 3.71
N GLY A 99 14.86 8.63 2.94
CA GLY A 99 13.71 7.88 3.45
C GLY A 99 12.97 7.11 2.36
N GLU A 100 12.01 6.29 2.79
CA GLU A 100 11.15 5.50 1.92
C GLU A 100 9.69 5.46 2.40
N ILE A 101 8.79 4.98 1.53
CA ILE A 101 7.40 4.67 1.86
C ILE A 101 7.33 3.19 2.21
N ILE A 102 7.01 2.87 3.46
CA ILE A 102 7.03 1.50 3.99
C ILE A 102 5.99 1.33 5.12
N ASN A 103 5.54 0.11 5.40
CA ASN A 103 4.76 -0.24 6.59
C ASN A 103 5.68 -0.81 7.67
N PHE A 104 5.21 -0.85 8.92
CA PHE A 104 6.02 -1.30 10.05
C PHE A 104 6.45 -2.76 9.94
N GLY A 105 5.56 -3.64 9.47
CA GLY A 105 5.88 -5.05 9.31
C GLY A 105 6.99 -5.29 8.29
N THR A 106 6.94 -4.61 7.14
CA THR A 106 7.99 -4.70 6.12
C THR A 106 9.30 -4.08 6.63
N PHE A 107 9.24 -2.95 7.32
CA PHE A 107 10.38 -2.31 7.97
C PHE A 107 11.13 -3.30 8.88
N ALA A 108 10.41 -3.98 9.76
CA ALA A 108 10.97 -4.99 10.65
C ALA A 108 11.55 -6.19 9.89
N SER A 109 10.83 -6.72 8.88
CA SER A 109 11.26 -7.91 8.13
C SER A 109 12.53 -7.70 7.31
N PHE A 110 12.84 -6.45 6.93
CA PHE A 110 14.04 -6.08 6.20
C PHE A 110 15.10 -5.39 7.06
N ASN A 111 15.00 -5.48 8.41
CA ASN A 111 15.97 -4.91 9.36
C ASN A 111 16.27 -3.43 9.10
N ARG A 112 15.27 -2.64 8.72
CA ARG A 112 15.47 -1.23 8.37
C ARG A 112 15.96 -0.38 9.54
N ALA A 113 15.75 -0.82 10.78
CA ALA A 113 16.28 -0.15 11.98
C ALA A 113 17.81 0.02 12.00
N GLU A 114 18.55 -0.69 11.14
CA GLU A 114 19.99 -0.52 10.98
C GLU A 114 20.36 0.82 10.29
N ILE A 115 19.46 1.40 9.51
CA ILE A 115 19.73 2.61 8.70
C ILE A 115 18.67 3.70 8.84
N GLU A 116 17.48 3.39 9.30
CA GLU A 116 16.37 4.31 9.51
C GLU A 116 15.98 4.30 10.98
N ASP A 117 15.83 5.46 11.59
CA ASP A 117 15.60 5.62 13.02
C ASP A 117 14.32 6.38 13.38
N ARG A 118 13.51 6.74 12.38
CA ARG A 118 12.25 7.47 12.60
C ARG A 118 11.19 7.19 11.56
N PHE A 119 9.94 7.31 11.99
CA PHE A 119 8.76 7.28 11.14
C PHE A 119 7.97 8.58 11.27
N LEU A 120 7.51 9.13 10.16
CA LEU A 120 6.37 10.03 10.10
C LEU A 120 5.12 9.19 9.83
N VAL A 121 4.27 9.03 10.84
CA VAL A 121 3.15 8.07 10.83
C VAL A 121 1.94 8.70 10.14
N THR A 122 1.90 8.58 8.84
CA THR A 122 0.83 9.15 8.00
C THR A 122 -0.29 8.16 7.67
N ARG A 123 -0.01 6.85 7.65
CA ARG A 123 -0.93 5.78 7.24
C ARG A 123 -1.73 6.14 5.98
N HIS A 124 -1.05 6.73 5.00
CA HIS A 124 -1.67 7.45 3.87
C HIS A 124 -2.15 6.54 2.75
N ASN A 125 -1.57 5.36 2.58
CA ASN A 125 -2.01 4.42 1.58
C ASN A 125 -1.82 2.97 2.03
N MET A 126 -2.58 2.09 1.39
CA MET A 126 -2.36 0.64 1.38
C MET A 126 -2.34 0.19 -0.07
N ALA A 127 -1.63 -0.88 -0.38
CA ALA A 127 -1.66 -1.47 -1.71
C ALA A 127 -2.52 -2.74 -1.71
N LYS A 128 -3.29 -2.92 -2.79
CA LYS A 128 -3.89 -4.21 -3.13
C LYS A 128 -2.95 -4.97 -4.05
N VAL A 129 -2.67 -6.21 -3.74
CA VAL A 129 -1.93 -7.13 -4.60
C VAL A 129 -2.93 -8.07 -5.24
N PHE A 130 -2.85 -8.21 -6.56
CA PHE A 130 -3.73 -9.09 -7.34
C PHE A 130 -2.99 -10.36 -7.70
N VAL A 131 -3.54 -11.50 -7.30
CA VAL A 131 -3.07 -12.81 -7.72
C VAL A 131 -3.90 -13.24 -8.92
N VAL A 132 -3.25 -13.35 -10.06
CA VAL A 132 -3.92 -13.65 -11.33
C VAL A 132 -3.35 -14.91 -11.97
N MET A 133 -4.19 -15.59 -12.73
CA MET A 133 -3.82 -16.72 -13.58
C MET A 133 -4.08 -16.36 -15.04
N ASN A 134 -3.28 -16.92 -15.97
CA ASN A 134 -3.60 -16.79 -17.39
C ASN A 134 -5.01 -17.35 -17.65
N LYS A 135 -5.87 -16.55 -18.29
CA LYS A 135 -7.28 -16.90 -18.49
C LYS A 135 -7.47 -18.17 -19.30
N ALA A 136 -6.76 -18.33 -20.40
CA ALA A 136 -6.89 -19.53 -21.24
C ALA A 136 -6.49 -20.81 -20.50
N ARG A 137 -5.50 -20.72 -19.62
CA ARG A 137 -5.11 -21.83 -18.76
C ARG A 137 -6.14 -22.14 -17.67
N PHE A 138 -6.75 -21.13 -17.10
CA PHE A 138 -7.83 -21.29 -16.13
C PHE A 138 -9.07 -21.91 -16.78
N ASP A 139 -9.48 -21.43 -17.95
CA ASP A 139 -10.65 -21.91 -18.69
C ASP A 139 -10.49 -23.35 -19.18
N ALA A 140 -9.26 -23.82 -19.39
CA ALA A 140 -8.96 -25.21 -19.76
C ALA A 140 -9.06 -26.22 -18.61
N LEU A 141 -9.22 -25.76 -17.37
CA LEU A 141 -9.42 -26.61 -16.20
C LEU A 141 -10.87 -27.10 -16.10
N SER A 142 -11.07 -28.27 -15.46
CA SER A 142 -12.43 -28.71 -15.16
C SER A 142 -13.14 -27.73 -14.20
N PRO A 143 -14.48 -27.68 -14.19
CA PRO A 143 -15.23 -26.84 -13.26
C PRO A 143 -14.85 -27.07 -11.79
N GLU A 144 -14.55 -28.31 -11.41
CA GLU A 144 -14.10 -28.65 -10.05
C GLU A 144 -12.73 -28.05 -9.75
N GLN A 145 -11.78 -28.14 -10.71
CA GLN A 145 -10.44 -27.56 -10.55
C GLN A 145 -10.50 -26.02 -10.47
N GLN A 146 -11.33 -25.39 -11.32
CA GLN A 146 -11.56 -23.95 -11.24
C GLN A 146 -12.10 -23.55 -9.86
N LYS A 147 -13.10 -24.28 -9.36
CA LYS A 147 -13.67 -24.05 -8.03
C LYS A 147 -12.63 -24.23 -6.93
N MET A 148 -11.80 -25.27 -6.99
CA MET A 148 -10.73 -25.50 -6.01
C MET A 148 -9.74 -24.34 -5.96
N ILE A 149 -9.36 -23.75 -7.09
CA ILE A 149 -8.46 -22.59 -7.15
C ILE A 149 -9.11 -21.37 -6.51
N ILE A 150 -10.37 -21.09 -6.81
CA ILE A 150 -11.08 -19.94 -6.27
C ILE A 150 -11.34 -20.12 -4.76
N ASP A 151 -11.72 -21.32 -4.32
CA ASP A 151 -11.90 -21.63 -2.89
C ASP A 151 -10.59 -21.48 -2.10
N ALA A 152 -9.47 -21.96 -2.65
CA ALA A 152 -8.16 -21.79 -2.05
C ALA A 152 -7.76 -20.30 -1.98
N GLY A 153 -8.00 -19.56 -3.07
CA GLY A 153 -7.76 -18.12 -3.11
C GLY A 153 -8.58 -17.37 -2.06
N ARG A 154 -9.88 -17.68 -1.96
CA ARG A 154 -10.77 -17.09 -0.96
C ARG A 154 -10.29 -17.37 0.47
N LYS A 155 -9.94 -18.62 0.76
CA LYS A 155 -9.43 -19.02 2.07
C LYS A 155 -8.13 -18.26 2.41
N SER A 156 -7.18 -18.22 1.47
CA SER A 156 -5.91 -17.50 1.66
C SER A 156 -6.11 -16.01 1.86
N GLN A 157 -7.06 -15.39 1.16
CA GLN A 157 -7.40 -13.97 1.33
C GLN A 157 -7.96 -13.68 2.74
N MET A 158 -8.77 -14.57 3.29
CA MET A 158 -9.31 -14.43 4.65
C MET A 158 -8.22 -14.60 5.72
N GLU A 159 -7.35 -15.60 5.55
CA GLU A 159 -6.23 -15.84 6.46
C GLU A 159 -5.20 -14.70 6.40
N GLU A 160 -4.91 -14.17 5.21
CA GLU A 160 -3.98 -13.04 5.02
C GLU A 160 -4.47 -11.78 5.75
N TRP A 161 -5.76 -11.52 5.74
CA TRP A 161 -6.32 -10.38 6.45
C TRP A 161 -5.94 -10.35 7.94
N ASP A 162 -6.08 -11.49 8.63
CA ASP A 162 -5.72 -11.62 10.04
C ASP A 162 -4.19 -11.56 10.23
N MET A 163 -3.44 -12.24 9.37
CA MET A 163 -1.97 -12.23 9.38
C MET A 163 -1.40 -10.82 9.12
N SER A 164 -2.00 -10.07 8.23
CA SER A 164 -1.59 -8.70 7.91
C SER A 164 -1.73 -7.73 9.10
N GLN A 165 -2.75 -7.92 9.96
CA GLN A 165 -2.91 -7.13 11.19
C GLN A 165 -1.79 -7.47 12.20
N GLU A 166 -1.53 -8.75 12.39
CA GLU A 166 -0.48 -9.22 13.30
C GLU A 166 0.93 -8.85 12.81
N PHE A 167 1.15 -8.90 11.49
CA PHE A 167 2.39 -8.47 10.87
C PHE A 167 2.71 -7.00 11.17
N GLU A 168 1.72 -6.13 11.03
CA GLU A 168 1.86 -4.70 11.32
C GLU A 168 2.08 -4.45 12.82
N ARG A 169 1.31 -5.12 13.68
CA ARG A 169 1.46 -5.02 15.14
C ARG A 169 2.88 -5.43 15.59
N LYS A 170 3.40 -6.53 15.06
CA LYS A 170 4.78 -6.97 15.36
C LYS A 170 5.82 -5.99 14.83
N GLY A 171 5.57 -5.37 13.69
CA GLY A 171 6.43 -4.32 13.14
C GLY A 171 6.48 -3.08 14.03
N GLU A 172 5.35 -2.61 14.56
CA GLU A 172 5.33 -1.51 15.54
C GLU A 172 6.08 -1.88 16.83
N GLU A 173 5.92 -3.10 17.32
CA GLU A 173 6.65 -3.58 18.50
C GLU A 173 8.16 -3.61 18.24
N TYR A 174 8.60 -4.10 17.07
CA TYR A 174 9.99 -4.06 16.63
C TYR A 174 10.52 -2.62 16.63
N CYS A 175 9.77 -1.66 16.10
CA CYS A 175 10.18 -0.25 16.11
C CYS A 175 10.40 0.26 17.54
N ARG A 176 9.53 -0.06 18.49
CA ARG A 176 9.70 0.33 19.90
C ARG A 176 10.94 -0.31 20.53
N GLN A 177 11.20 -1.59 20.26
CA GLN A 177 12.36 -2.33 20.77
C GLN A 177 13.68 -1.75 20.24
N HIS A 178 13.69 -1.19 19.03
CA HIS A 178 14.86 -0.58 18.39
C HIS A 178 14.92 0.93 18.57
N ASN A 179 14.13 1.51 19.48
CA ASN A 179 14.07 2.94 19.75
C ASN A 179 13.81 3.81 18.51
N ILE A 180 13.06 3.30 17.55
CA ILE A 180 12.64 4.07 16.38
C ILE A 180 11.68 5.18 16.83
N LYS A 181 11.97 6.42 16.48
CA LYS A 181 11.13 7.56 16.81
C LYS A 181 9.85 7.55 15.94
N LEU A 182 8.70 7.44 16.57
CA LEU A 182 7.40 7.54 15.90
C LEU A 182 6.90 8.99 16.03
N ILE A 183 6.79 9.68 14.92
CA ILE A 183 6.25 11.04 14.81
C ILE A 183 4.79 10.91 14.40
N GLU A 184 3.90 10.89 15.38
CA GLU A 184 2.46 10.85 15.17
C GLU A 184 1.96 12.23 14.75
N LEU A 185 1.04 12.26 13.79
CA LEU A 185 0.42 13.50 13.31
C LEU A 185 -0.90 13.74 14.03
N SER A 186 -1.17 15.01 14.30
CA SER A 186 -2.46 15.45 14.81
C SER A 186 -3.57 15.27 13.74
N ASP A 187 -4.82 15.24 14.19
CA ASP A 187 -5.97 15.18 13.26
C ASP A 187 -6.01 16.39 12.34
N GLU A 188 -5.55 17.56 12.78
CA GLU A 188 -5.47 18.78 11.98
C GLU A 188 -4.42 18.65 10.86
N GLU A 189 -3.23 18.13 11.16
CA GLU A 189 -2.18 17.86 10.18
C GLU A 189 -2.65 16.83 9.14
N LEU A 190 -3.28 15.74 9.58
CA LEU A 190 -3.86 14.73 8.70
C LEU A 190 -4.96 15.30 7.80
N ALA A 191 -5.82 16.17 8.35
CA ALA A 191 -6.85 16.86 7.57
C ALA A 191 -6.22 17.82 6.55
N GLY A 192 -5.16 18.53 6.93
CA GLY A 192 -4.36 19.37 6.02
C GLY A 192 -3.77 18.59 4.85
N ILE A 193 -3.14 17.44 5.14
CA ILE A 193 -2.61 16.54 4.11
C ILE A 193 -3.74 16.09 3.16
N ARG A 194 -4.87 15.62 3.68
CA ARG A 194 -6.02 15.18 2.86
C ARG A 194 -6.54 16.30 1.96
N LYS A 195 -6.62 17.52 2.47
CA LYS A 195 -7.04 18.70 1.70
C LYS A 195 -6.07 18.99 0.54
N ASN A 196 -4.76 18.95 0.83
CA ASN A 196 -3.73 19.20 -0.18
C ASN A 196 -3.65 18.11 -1.26
N LEU A 197 -4.14 16.90 -0.98
CA LEU A 197 -4.20 15.80 -1.94
C LEU A 197 -5.40 15.84 -2.88
N GLN A 198 -6.42 16.65 -2.61
CA GLN A 198 -7.64 16.71 -3.43
C GLN A 198 -7.37 17.00 -4.92
N PRO A 199 -6.49 17.96 -5.30
CA PRO A 199 -6.17 18.19 -6.71
C PRO A 199 -5.53 16.97 -7.38
N LEU A 200 -4.63 16.26 -6.67
CA LEU A 200 -3.99 15.05 -7.16
C LEU A 200 -5.01 13.94 -7.41
N TYR A 201 -5.91 13.70 -6.46
CA TYR A 201 -6.99 12.73 -6.65
C TYR A 201 -7.90 13.11 -7.82
N ALA A 202 -8.30 14.37 -7.93
CA ALA A 202 -9.14 14.84 -9.02
C ALA A 202 -8.48 14.66 -10.40
N GLU A 203 -7.15 14.76 -10.48
CA GLU A 203 -6.40 14.48 -11.70
C GLU A 203 -6.46 13.00 -12.09
N TYR A 204 -6.11 12.10 -11.17
CA TYR A 204 -6.04 10.67 -11.47
C TYR A 204 -7.40 9.99 -11.56
N MET A 205 -8.42 10.48 -10.84
CA MET A 205 -9.78 9.94 -10.92
C MET A 205 -10.44 10.12 -12.28
N LYS A 206 -9.94 11.03 -13.12
CA LYS A 206 -10.48 11.23 -14.50
C LYS A 206 -10.29 10.00 -15.39
N ASP A 207 -9.24 9.23 -15.14
CA ASP A 207 -8.87 8.06 -15.93
C ASP A 207 -9.43 6.75 -15.34
N ILE A 208 -10.14 6.84 -14.19
CA ILE A 208 -10.73 5.69 -13.52
C ILE A 208 -12.22 5.61 -13.88
N ASP A 209 -12.68 4.39 -14.21
CA ASP A 209 -14.09 4.14 -14.48
C ASP A 209 -14.97 4.65 -13.32
N PRO A 210 -15.96 5.54 -13.58
CA PRO A 210 -16.87 6.04 -12.55
C PRO A 210 -17.62 4.94 -11.80
N VAL A 211 -17.88 3.79 -12.43
CA VAL A 211 -18.51 2.64 -11.78
C VAL A 211 -17.62 2.10 -10.66
N PHE A 212 -16.32 1.99 -10.92
CA PHE A 212 -15.36 1.53 -9.90
C PHE A 212 -15.25 2.52 -8.74
N ILE A 213 -15.19 3.83 -9.04
CA ILE A 213 -15.16 4.87 -8.01
C ILE A 213 -16.41 4.77 -7.11
N LYS A 214 -17.58 4.60 -7.72
CA LYS A 214 -18.85 4.46 -6.98
C LYS A 214 -18.85 3.23 -6.08
N LEU A 215 -18.38 2.08 -6.58
CA LEU A 215 -18.27 0.85 -5.78
C LEU A 215 -17.36 1.05 -4.55
N ILE A 216 -16.20 1.71 -4.71
CA ILE A 216 -15.31 2.03 -3.58
C ILE A 216 -16.02 2.93 -2.56
N GLN A 217 -16.70 3.98 -3.01
CA GLN A 217 -17.42 4.91 -2.14
C GLN A 217 -18.56 4.25 -1.37
N GLU A 218 -19.23 3.27 -1.96
CA GLU A 218 -20.30 2.50 -1.29
C GLU A 218 -19.75 1.63 -0.15
N VAL A 219 -18.55 1.07 -0.31
CA VAL A 219 -17.88 0.25 0.72
C VAL A 219 -17.31 1.12 1.86
N GLN A 220 -17.08 2.40 1.63
CA GLN A 220 -16.53 3.33 2.64
C GLN A 220 -17.60 3.98 3.53
N LYS A 221 -18.87 3.77 3.25
CA LYS A 221 -20.01 4.25 4.05
C LYS A 221 -20.30 3.33 5.22
#